data_65a25f854ee0154e1bca3d8b7d9ad922
#
_entry.id   65a25f854ee0154e1bca3d8b7d9ad922
#
_cell.length_a   1.000
_cell.length_b   1.000
_cell.length_c   1.000
_cell.angle_alpha   90.00
_cell.angle_beta   90.00
_cell.angle_gamma   90.00
#
_symmetry.space_group_name_H-M   'P 1'
#
loop_
_entity.id
_entity.type
_entity.pdbx_description
1 polymer ?
#
loop_
_entity_poly.entity_id
_entity_poly.type
_entity_poly.pdbx_seq_one_letter_code
_entity_poly.pdbx_strand_id
1 'polypeptide(L)'
;MKLAVWTYEGPPHVGAMRVATGMRSLHYVLHAPQGDTYADLLFTMIERRNQRPPVTYTTFQARDLGSDTAALFKRATQQAYERFTPQAMLVGASCTGELIQDDPAGLAQALQLPIPVIPLELPSYQKKENWGAAETFYQLVRYLVKPQQQSKADQQAMPEKVGAPEAQQSKQQHHDDPLVRRPR
;
A
#
# COMPACT_ATOMS: atom_id res chain seq x y z
N MET A 1 17.54 -5.75 -44.48
CA MET A 1 18.15 -5.95 -43.16
C MET A 1 17.15 -5.52 -42.12
N LYS A 2 16.61 -6.45 -41.31
CA LYS A 2 15.71 -6.07 -40.19
C LYS A 2 16.59 -5.74 -38.99
N LEU A 3 16.65 -4.48 -38.62
CA LEU A 3 17.24 -4.06 -37.36
C LEU A 3 16.33 -4.53 -36.23
N ALA A 4 16.78 -5.47 -35.43
CA ALA A 4 16.14 -5.79 -34.17
C ALA A 4 16.43 -4.65 -33.20
N VAL A 5 15.43 -3.83 -32.89
CA VAL A 5 15.51 -2.82 -31.84
C VAL A 5 15.31 -3.54 -30.52
N TRP A 6 16.39 -3.73 -29.77
CA TRP A 6 16.32 -4.20 -28.39
C TRP A 6 15.91 -3.04 -27.49
N THR A 7 14.71 -3.13 -26.94
CA THR A 7 14.29 -2.23 -25.87
C THR A 7 14.54 -2.94 -24.54
N TYR A 8 15.34 -2.30 -23.68
CA TYR A 8 15.48 -2.78 -22.31
C TYR A 8 14.17 -2.56 -21.56
N GLU A 9 13.66 -3.63 -21.01
CA GLU A 9 12.48 -3.60 -20.14
C GLU A 9 12.86 -4.22 -18.79
N GLY A 10 12.88 -3.38 -17.76
CA GLY A 10 13.28 -3.75 -16.41
C GLY A 10 12.24 -4.60 -15.67
N PRO A 11 12.52 -4.95 -14.43
CA PRO A 11 11.57 -5.59 -13.55
C PRO A 11 10.42 -4.63 -13.17
N PRO A 12 9.26 -5.15 -12.70
CA PRO A 12 8.05 -4.35 -12.51
C PRO A 12 8.18 -3.27 -11.44
N HIS A 13 9.05 -3.43 -10.44
CA HIS A 13 9.30 -2.39 -9.45
C HIS A 13 9.93 -1.11 -10.05
N VAL A 14 10.66 -1.21 -11.17
CA VAL A 14 11.14 -0.04 -11.91
C VAL A 14 9.97 0.72 -12.53
N GLY A 15 8.95 0.01 -13.01
CA GLY A 15 7.70 0.63 -13.46
C GLY A 15 6.98 1.42 -12.36
N ALA A 16 6.92 0.87 -11.15
CA ALA A 16 6.42 1.59 -9.98
C ALA A 16 7.23 2.85 -9.66
N MET A 17 8.56 2.78 -9.78
CA MET A 17 9.43 3.94 -9.60
C MET A 17 9.16 5.04 -10.65
N ARG A 18 8.83 4.67 -11.89
CA ARG A 18 8.43 5.65 -12.93
C ARG A 18 7.16 6.38 -12.56
N VAL A 19 6.15 5.65 -12.08
CA VAL A 19 4.91 6.26 -11.61
C VAL A 19 5.16 7.19 -10.43
N ALA A 20 5.92 6.74 -9.42
CA ALA A 20 6.28 7.56 -8.27
C ALA A 20 7.04 8.84 -8.69
N THR A 21 7.95 8.73 -9.65
CA THR A 21 8.72 9.89 -10.17
C THR A 21 7.82 10.90 -10.91
N GLY A 22 6.74 10.44 -11.53
CA GLY A 22 5.78 11.29 -12.23
C GLY A 22 4.76 11.98 -11.32
N MET A 23 4.70 11.62 -10.05
CA MET A 23 3.67 12.11 -9.11
C MET A 23 4.30 12.89 -7.95
N ARG A 24 3.74 14.07 -7.67
CA ARG A 24 4.19 14.88 -6.53
C ARG A 24 3.73 14.26 -5.21
N SER A 25 4.57 14.37 -4.20
CA SER A 25 4.26 13.92 -2.82
C SER A 25 3.93 12.44 -2.68
N LEU A 26 4.33 11.62 -3.65
CA LEU A 26 4.32 10.17 -3.59
C LEU A 26 5.73 9.68 -3.30
N HIS A 27 5.88 8.78 -2.34
CA HIS A 27 7.16 8.16 -2.00
C HIS A 27 7.05 6.65 -2.06
N TYR A 28 8.08 5.97 -2.55
CA TYR A 28 8.12 4.52 -2.66
C TYR A 28 9.16 3.93 -1.69
N VAL A 29 8.76 3.01 -0.84
CA VAL A 29 9.68 2.21 -0.01
C VAL A 29 9.81 0.84 -0.64
N LEU A 30 11.00 0.55 -1.11
CA LEU A 30 11.33 -0.70 -1.78
C LEU A 30 12.14 -1.61 -0.86
N HIS A 31 11.58 -2.77 -0.53
CA HIS A 31 12.31 -3.80 0.20
C HIS A 31 13.30 -4.50 -0.75
N ALA A 32 14.57 -4.13 -0.63
CA ALA A 32 15.57 -4.47 -1.61
C ALA A 32 16.96 -4.54 -0.98
N PRO A 33 17.87 -5.39 -1.51
CA PRO A 33 19.27 -5.37 -1.15
C PRO A 33 19.95 -4.12 -1.70
N GLN A 34 21.15 -3.86 -1.21
CA GLN A 34 21.97 -2.73 -1.67
C GLN A 34 22.24 -2.75 -3.18
N GLY A 35 22.36 -3.94 -3.78
CA GLY A 35 22.61 -4.07 -5.22
C GLY A 35 21.48 -3.53 -6.11
N ASP A 36 20.24 -3.55 -5.64
CA ASP A 36 19.07 -3.11 -6.43
C ASP A 36 18.96 -1.58 -6.53
N THR A 37 19.82 -0.83 -5.85
CA THR A 37 19.90 0.64 -5.99
C THR A 37 20.40 1.08 -7.37
N TYR A 38 20.83 0.16 -8.23
CA TYR A 38 21.21 0.46 -9.61
C TYR A 38 20.13 1.19 -10.41
N ALA A 39 18.86 0.99 -10.05
CA ALA A 39 17.75 1.66 -10.70
C ALA A 39 17.86 3.20 -10.61
N ASP A 40 18.45 3.75 -9.55
CA ASP A 40 18.73 5.17 -9.44
C ASP A 40 19.69 5.66 -10.55
N LEU A 41 20.68 4.84 -10.90
CA LEU A 41 21.62 5.13 -11.98
C LEU A 41 20.93 5.10 -13.35
N LEU A 42 19.95 4.20 -13.53
CA LEU A 42 19.14 4.18 -14.74
C LEU A 42 18.44 5.53 -14.94
N PHE A 43 17.80 6.06 -13.92
CA PHE A 43 17.06 7.33 -13.99
C PHE A 43 18.00 8.54 -14.14
N THR A 44 19.08 8.60 -13.40
CA THR A 44 19.95 9.78 -13.33
C THR A 44 21.00 9.80 -14.43
N MET A 45 21.69 8.69 -14.66
CA MET A 45 22.81 8.66 -15.61
C MET A 45 22.38 8.32 -17.05
N ILE A 46 21.50 7.33 -17.21
CA ILE A 46 21.08 6.87 -18.53
C ILE A 46 19.97 7.77 -19.09
N GLU A 47 18.93 8.01 -18.31
CA GLU A 47 17.82 8.88 -18.71
C GLU A 47 18.09 10.37 -18.46
N ARG A 48 19.22 10.70 -17.85
CA ARG A 48 19.67 12.08 -17.59
C ARG A 48 18.66 12.92 -16.82
N ARG A 49 17.94 12.33 -15.88
CA ARG A 49 17.03 13.08 -15.01
C ARG A 49 17.83 13.87 -13.97
N ASN A 50 17.42 15.09 -13.71
CA ASN A 50 18.10 15.97 -12.76
C ASN A 50 17.88 15.57 -11.28
N GLN A 51 16.95 14.66 -11.03
CA GLN A 51 16.60 14.22 -9.68
C GLN A 51 16.52 12.70 -9.62
N ARG A 52 16.90 12.16 -8.47
CA ARG A 52 16.70 10.74 -8.16
C ARG A 52 15.19 10.45 -8.03
N PRO A 53 14.74 9.22 -8.33
CA PRO A 53 13.39 8.81 -8.07
C PRO A 53 13.09 8.93 -6.56
N PRO A 54 11.83 9.23 -6.16
CA PRO A 54 11.44 9.34 -4.76
C PRO A 54 11.29 7.96 -4.12
N VAL A 55 12.42 7.26 -3.95
CA VAL A 55 12.49 5.89 -3.46
C VAL A 55 13.44 5.80 -2.27
N THR A 56 13.01 5.06 -1.25
CA THR A 56 13.85 4.59 -0.15
C THR A 56 14.02 3.09 -0.25
N TYR A 57 15.25 2.61 -0.24
CA TYR A 57 15.59 1.19 -0.23
C TYR A 57 15.91 0.75 1.20
N THR A 58 15.55 -0.47 1.56
CA THR A 58 15.98 -1.06 2.84
C THR A 58 17.46 -1.38 2.88
N THR A 59 18.05 -1.63 1.72
CA THR A 59 19.49 -1.92 1.54
C THR A 59 20.00 -3.09 2.39
N PHE A 60 19.19 -4.13 2.58
CA PHE A 60 19.65 -5.30 3.33
C PHE A 60 20.85 -5.98 2.65
N GLN A 61 21.66 -6.65 3.43
CA GLN A 61 22.84 -7.38 3.00
C GLN A 61 22.74 -8.86 3.41
N ALA A 62 23.63 -9.69 2.91
CA ALA A 62 23.65 -11.12 3.23
C ALA A 62 23.67 -11.41 4.74
N ARG A 63 24.34 -10.58 5.54
CA ARG A 63 24.38 -10.69 7.00
C ARG A 63 23.02 -10.44 7.66
N ASP A 64 22.15 -9.66 7.02
CA ASP A 64 20.84 -9.31 7.55
C ASP A 64 19.81 -10.42 7.32
N LEU A 65 20.09 -11.37 6.39
CA LEU A 65 19.22 -12.51 6.10
C LEU A 65 19.11 -13.52 7.27
N GLY A 66 20.08 -13.49 8.18
CA GLY A 66 20.05 -14.26 9.41
C GLY A 66 19.45 -13.52 10.60
N SER A 67 18.95 -12.30 10.40
CA SER A 67 18.40 -11.43 11.42
C SER A 67 16.99 -10.96 11.03
N ASP A 68 16.44 -9.96 11.71
CA ASP A 68 15.09 -9.46 11.44
C ASP A 68 15.08 -8.42 10.29
N THR A 69 14.90 -8.89 9.04
CA THR A 69 14.73 -8.05 7.85
C THR A 69 13.41 -7.27 7.90
N ALA A 70 12.40 -7.78 8.59
CA ALA A 70 11.14 -7.09 8.79
C ALA A 70 11.29 -5.84 9.66
N ALA A 71 12.11 -5.89 10.70
CA ALA A 71 12.44 -4.71 11.51
C ALA A 71 13.21 -3.66 10.68
N LEU A 72 14.08 -4.10 9.78
CA LEU A 72 14.80 -3.21 8.86
C LEU A 72 13.81 -2.48 7.93
N PHE A 73 12.84 -3.20 7.38
CA PHE A 73 11.81 -2.61 6.52
C PHE A 73 10.94 -1.59 7.28
N LYS A 74 10.45 -1.94 8.47
CA LYS A 74 9.64 -1.03 9.30
C LYS A 74 10.40 0.26 9.61
N ARG A 75 11.66 0.15 10.00
CA ARG A 75 12.52 1.31 10.28
C ARG A 75 12.73 2.19 9.04
N ALA A 76 13.01 1.59 7.88
CA ALA A 76 13.17 2.33 6.63
C ALA A 76 11.88 3.05 6.23
N THR A 77 10.72 2.42 6.39
CA THR A 77 9.40 2.99 6.10
C THR A 77 9.11 4.18 7.02
N GLN A 78 9.34 4.03 8.32
CA GLN A 78 9.16 5.11 9.30
C GLN A 78 10.08 6.31 9.00
N GLN A 79 11.36 6.05 8.73
CA GLN A 79 12.33 7.10 8.39
C GLN A 79 11.99 7.81 7.07
N ALA A 80 11.48 7.07 6.08
CA ALA A 80 11.03 7.66 4.82
C ALA A 80 9.84 8.60 5.05
N TYR A 81 8.87 8.21 5.88
CA TYR A 81 7.75 9.07 6.24
C TYR A 81 8.22 10.36 6.94
N GLU A 82 9.05 10.24 7.95
CA GLU A 82 9.55 11.38 8.73
C GLU A 82 10.39 12.37 7.89
N ARG A 83 11.23 11.82 7.00
CA ARG A 83 12.15 12.62 6.20
C ARG A 83 11.48 13.32 5.02
N PHE A 84 10.58 12.64 4.32
CA PHE A 84 10.02 13.12 3.06
C PHE A 84 8.59 13.65 3.18
N THR A 85 7.92 13.38 4.30
CA THR A 85 6.54 13.83 4.58
C THR A 85 5.60 13.67 3.37
N PRO A 86 5.51 12.48 2.76
CA PRO A 86 4.71 12.28 1.57
C PRO A 86 3.21 12.31 1.91
N GLN A 87 2.37 12.60 0.91
CA GLN A 87 0.92 12.52 1.04
C GLN A 87 0.39 11.09 0.88
N ALA A 88 1.14 10.24 0.19
CA ALA A 88 0.87 8.81 0.06
C ALA A 88 2.20 8.05 -0.10
N MET A 89 2.20 6.80 0.29
CA MET A 89 3.38 5.95 0.23
C MET A 89 3.06 4.64 -0.50
N LEU A 90 3.91 4.27 -1.45
CA LEU A 90 3.94 2.94 -2.03
C LEU A 90 4.89 2.06 -1.24
N VAL A 91 4.56 0.79 -1.09
CA VAL A 91 5.43 -0.21 -0.45
C VAL A 91 5.45 -1.48 -1.29
N GLY A 92 6.61 -2.10 -1.41
CA GLY A 92 6.74 -3.33 -2.18
C GLY A 92 8.15 -3.92 -2.08
N ALA A 93 8.36 -5.03 -2.77
CA ALA A 93 9.64 -5.73 -2.84
C ALA A 93 10.27 -5.63 -4.23
N SER A 94 11.61 -5.66 -4.28
CA SER A 94 12.37 -5.90 -5.50
C SER A 94 12.37 -7.40 -5.86
N CYS A 95 12.92 -7.74 -7.01
CA CYS A 95 13.08 -9.15 -7.40
C CYS A 95 13.86 -9.97 -6.37
N THR A 96 14.88 -9.40 -5.75
CA THR A 96 15.62 -10.05 -4.67
C THR A 96 14.85 -10.04 -3.35
N GLY A 97 14.14 -8.95 -3.05
CA GLY A 97 13.27 -8.83 -1.88
C GLY A 97 12.11 -9.84 -1.90
N GLU A 98 11.57 -10.15 -3.07
CA GLU A 98 10.52 -11.17 -3.25
C GLU A 98 10.97 -12.57 -2.81
N LEU A 99 12.27 -12.90 -2.96
CA LEU A 99 12.81 -14.21 -2.60
C LEU A 99 12.89 -14.46 -1.09
N ILE A 100 13.03 -13.42 -0.29
CA ILE A 100 13.07 -13.56 1.18
C ILE A 100 11.69 -13.67 1.82
N GLN A 101 10.63 -13.47 1.04
CA GLN A 101 9.23 -13.67 1.43
C GLN A 101 8.76 -12.83 2.64
N ASP A 102 9.42 -11.73 2.92
CA ASP A 102 8.86 -10.72 3.82
C ASP A 102 7.57 -10.16 3.22
N ASP A 103 6.65 -9.74 4.08
CA ASP A 103 5.41 -9.08 3.69
C ASP A 103 5.48 -7.56 3.87
N PRO A 104 5.97 -6.78 2.88
CA PRO A 104 6.04 -5.33 2.98
C PRO A 104 4.69 -4.67 3.25
N ALA A 105 3.60 -5.26 2.75
CA ALA A 105 2.25 -4.75 2.93
C ALA A 105 1.80 -4.82 4.39
N GLY A 106 1.84 -6.01 4.99
CA GLY A 106 1.48 -6.22 6.39
C GLY A 106 2.42 -5.48 7.35
N LEU A 107 3.72 -5.45 7.05
CA LEU A 107 4.71 -4.74 7.86
C LEU A 107 4.47 -3.22 7.87
N ALA A 108 4.10 -2.63 6.73
CA ALA A 108 3.80 -1.21 6.64
C ALA A 108 2.46 -0.86 7.31
N GLN A 109 1.44 -1.71 7.16
CA GLN A 109 0.16 -1.54 7.86
C GLN A 109 0.32 -1.56 9.39
N ALA A 110 1.21 -2.40 9.92
CA ALA A 110 1.50 -2.46 11.35
C ALA A 110 2.09 -1.16 11.93
N LEU A 111 2.63 -0.27 11.10
CA LEU A 111 3.14 1.04 11.52
C LEU A 111 2.04 2.08 11.75
N GLN A 112 0.82 1.84 11.24
CA GLN A 112 -0.33 2.74 11.39
C GLN A 112 0.00 4.20 11.03
N LEU A 113 0.72 4.42 9.91
CA LEU A 113 1.07 5.75 9.46
C LEU A 113 -0.17 6.59 9.15
N PRO A 114 -0.16 7.90 9.45
CA PRO A 114 -1.32 8.78 9.25
C PRO A 114 -1.55 9.18 7.79
N ILE A 115 -0.99 8.44 6.84
CA ILE A 115 -1.12 8.63 5.40
C ILE A 115 -1.53 7.32 4.72
N PRO A 116 -2.14 7.37 3.54
CA PRO A 116 -2.41 6.17 2.76
C PRO A 116 -1.12 5.43 2.42
N VAL A 117 -1.04 4.15 2.80
CA VAL A 117 0.02 3.23 2.41
C VAL A 117 -0.55 2.22 1.44
N ILE A 118 -0.01 2.18 0.24
CA ILE A 118 -0.52 1.40 -0.89
C ILE A 118 0.45 0.25 -1.16
N PRO A 119 0.09 -0.98 -0.84
CA PRO A 119 0.92 -2.13 -1.11
C PRO A 119 0.93 -2.46 -2.60
N LEU A 120 2.10 -2.83 -3.09
CA LEU A 120 2.33 -3.26 -4.46
C LEU A 120 2.83 -4.70 -4.47
N GLU A 121 2.02 -5.59 -5.03
CA GLU A 121 2.41 -6.96 -5.34
C GLU A 121 2.88 -7.01 -6.79
N LEU A 122 4.20 -6.98 -6.98
CA LEU A 122 4.83 -6.87 -8.30
C LEU A 122 5.67 -8.11 -8.59
N PRO A 123 5.10 -9.20 -9.12
CA PRO A 123 5.79 -10.47 -9.32
C PRO A 123 6.91 -10.33 -10.37
N SER A 124 8.12 -10.11 -9.92
CA SER A 124 9.28 -9.72 -10.72
C SER A 124 9.73 -10.78 -11.71
N TYR A 125 9.46 -12.05 -11.40
CA TYR A 125 9.83 -13.17 -12.27
C TYR A 125 8.80 -13.48 -13.36
N GLN A 126 7.61 -12.87 -13.27
CA GLN A 126 6.50 -13.12 -14.20
C GLN A 126 6.15 -11.89 -15.04
N LYS A 127 6.39 -10.69 -14.52
CA LYS A 127 5.96 -9.43 -15.11
C LYS A 127 7.15 -8.50 -15.36
N LYS A 128 6.93 -7.52 -16.23
CA LYS A 128 7.93 -6.56 -16.67
C LYS A 128 7.54 -5.14 -16.30
N GLU A 129 8.42 -4.20 -16.57
CA GLU A 129 8.34 -2.80 -16.17
C GLU A 129 7.03 -2.12 -16.58
N ASN A 130 6.59 -2.28 -17.85
CA ASN A 130 5.37 -1.65 -18.33
C ASN A 130 4.12 -2.14 -17.58
N TRP A 131 4.05 -3.44 -17.30
CA TRP A 131 2.98 -4.00 -16.48
C TRP A 131 3.05 -3.44 -15.06
N GLY A 132 4.24 -3.35 -14.47
CA GLY A 132 4.44 -2.79 -13.12
C GLY A 132 3.97 -1.34 -13.02
N ALA A 133 4.21 -0.53 -14.04
CA ALA A 133 3.71 0.84 -14.08
C ALA A 133 2.17 0.89 -14.14
N ALA A 134 1.56 0.08 -15.00
CA ALA A 134 0.10 0.00 -15.12
C ALA A 134 -0.56 -0.47 -13.82
N GLU A 135 -0.03 -1.53 -13.21
CA GLU A 135 -0.52 -2.06 -11.94
C GLU A 135 -0.39 -1.05 -10.81
N THR A 136 0.75 -0.37 -10.71
CA THR A 136 0.95 0.68 -9.71
C THR A 136 -0.07 1.80 -9.84
N PHE A 137 -0.33 2.27 -11.05
CA PHE A 137 -1.34 3.30 -11.29
C PHE A 137 -2.76 2.80 -10.94
N TYR A 138 -3.08 1.56 -11.29
CA TYR A 138 -4.34 0.93 -10.93
C TYR A 138 -4.53 0.87 -9.39
N GLN A 139 -3.52 0.45 -8.64
CA GLN A 139 -3.58 0.40 -7.18
C GLN A 139 -3.72 1.79 -6.57
N LEU A 140 -3.02 2.80 -7.08
CA LEU A 140 -3.20 4.20 -6.66
C LEU A 140 -4.66 4.65 -6.81
N VAL A 141 -5.26 4.43 -7.98
CA VAL A 141 -6.67 4.79 -8.22
C VAL A 141 -7.59 4.02 -7.28
N ARG A 142 -7.36 2.72 -7.12
CA ARG A 142 -8.17 1.86 -6.26
C ARG A 142 -8.14 2.30 -4.79
N TYR A 143 -6.97 2.67 -4.26
CA TYR A 143 -6.82 3.04 -2.86
C TYR A 143 -7.24 4.49 -2.56
N LEU A 144 -7.02 5.40 -3.50
CA LEU A 144 -7.28 6.82 -3.25
C LEU A 144 -8.67 7.28 -3.71
N VAL A 145 -9.24 6.70 -4.76
CA VAL A 145 -10.51 7.17 -5.35
C VAL A 145 -11.71 6.44 -4.79
N LYS A 146 -11.67 5.10 -4.65
CA LYS A 146 -12.82 4.32 -4.17
C LYS A 146 -13.32 4.69 -2.77
N PRO A 147 -12.47 4.94 -1.76
CA PRO A 147 -12.94 5.33 -0.43
C PRO A 147 -13.70 6.65 -0.43
N GLN A 148 -13.33 7.59 -1.28
CA GLN A 148 -14.02 8.89 -1.39
C GLN A 148 -15.42 8.77 -2.00
N GLN A 149 -15.64 7.84 -2.92
CA GLN A 149 -16.94 7.58 -3.52
C GLN A 149 -17.90 6.90 -2.54
N GLN A 150 -17.44 5.97 -1.74
CA GLN A 150 -18.23 5.32 -0.69
C GLN A 150 -18.63 6.32 0.41
N SER A 151 -17.72 7.16 0.87
CA SER A 151 -18.00 8.20 1.85
C SER A 151 -19.05 9.22 1.36
N LYS A 152 -19.03 9.59 0.08
CA LYS A 152 -20.04 10.49 -0.50
C LYS A 152 -21.41 9.81 -0.69
N ALA A 153 -21.43 8.55 -1.06
CA ALA A 153 -22.68 7.78 -1.18
C ALA A 153 -23.34 7.57 0.19
N ASP A 154 -22.56 7.27 1.23
CA ASP A 154 -23.06 7.11 2.60
C ASP A 154 -23.58 8.43 3.20
N GLN A 155 -22.96 9.57 2.86
CA GLN A 155 -23.44 10.90 3.28
C GLN A 155 -24.75 11.32 2.57
N GLN A 156 -24.97 10.86 1.34
CA GLN A 156 -26.22 11.12 0.62
C GLN A 156 -27.34 10.14 0.97
N ALA A 157 -27.02 9.00 1.58
CA ALA A 157 -27.98 7.97 1.98
C ALA A 157 -28.50 8.12 3.41
N MET A 158 -28.13 9.15 4.16
CA MET A 158 -28.75 9.42 5.48
C MET A 158 -30.16 9.98 5.26
N PRO A 159 -31.22 9.27 5.63
CA PRO A 159 -32.55 9.81 5.56
C PRO A 159 -32.70 10.93 6.57
N GLU A 160 -33.26 12.04 6.07
CA GLU A 160 -33.69 13.18 6.86
C GLU A 160 -34.53 12.69 8.04
N LYS A 161 -34.17 13.06 9.25
CA LYS A 161 -34.89 12.69 10.46
C LYS A 161 -36.33 13.18 10.37
N VAL A 162 -37.22 12.29 10.01
CA VAL A 162 -38.67 12.52 10.20
C VAL A 162 -38.96 12.54 11.70
N GLY A 163 -39.59 13.62 12.12
CA GLY A 163 -39.89 13.93 13.51
C GLY A 163 -40.60 12.80 14.24
N ALA A 164 -40.34 12.71 15.52
CA ALA A 164 -40.96 11.80 16.45
C ALA A 164 -42.47 12.07 16.59
N PRO A 165 -43.33 11.06 16.60
CA PRO A 165 -44.65 11.18 17.17
C PRO A 165 -44.63 10.85 18.67
N GLU A 166 -45.40 11.65 19.39
CA GLU A 166 -45.58 11.65 20.83
C GLU A 166 -46.11 10.32 21.42
N ALA A 167 -45.77 10.15 22.68
CA ALA A 167 -46.15 9.06 23.53
C ALA A 167 -47.66 8.95 23.73
N GLN A 168 -48.21 7.78 23.59
CA GLN A 168 -49.46 7.40 24.26
C GLN A 168 -49.21 6.20 25.19
N GLN A 169 -49.40 6.50 26.46
CA GLN A 169 -49.53 5.54 27.57
C GLN A 169 -50.78 4.69 27.41
N SER A 170 -50.72 3.39 27.56
CA SER A 170 -51.79 2.58 28.06
C SER A 170 -51.29 1.37 28.84
N LYS A 171 -51.75 1.36 30.00
CA LYS A 171 -51.82 0.49 31.17
C LYS A 171 -51.84 -1.02 30.92
N GLN A 172 -51.07 -1.65 31.83
CA GLN A 172 -51.34 -2.86 32.61
C GLN A 172 -52.17 -4.01 32.00
N GLN A 173 -51.59 -5.20 31.99
CA GLN A 173 -52.17 -6.29 32.78
C GLN A 173 -51.15 -7.37 33.10
N HIS A 174 -51.07 -7.64 34.37
CA HIS A 174 -50.45 -8.76 35.09
C HIS A 174 -51.07 -10.09 34.62
N HIS A 175 -50.28 -11.10 34.41
CA HIS A 175 -50.68 -12.48 34.69
C HIS A 175 -49.47 -13.29 35.11
N ASP A 176 -49.46 -13.65 36.36
CA ASP A 176 -48.63 -14.70 36.95
C ASP A 176 -49.06 -16.06 36.36
N ASP A 177 -48.17 -16.98 36.16
CA ASP A 177 -48.12 -18.24 36.90
C ASP A 177 -46.99 -19.17 36.45
N PRO A 178 -46.64 -20.13 37.25
CA PRO A 178 -45.28 -20.62 37.46
C PRO A 178 -45.07 -22.09 37.04
N LEU A 179 -43.90 -22.62 37.37
CA LEU A 179 -43.51 -24.02 37.42
C LEU A 179 -43.13 -24.64 36.03
N VAL A 180 -42.02 -25.33 35.85
CA VAL A 180 -41.57 -26.53 36.57
C VAL A 180 -40.21 -27.01 36.01
N ARG A 181 -39.30 -27.28 36.94
CA ARG A 181 -38.32 -28.39 37.00
C ARG A 181 -37.21 -28.60 35.94
N ARG A 182 -36.03 -28.48 36.45
CA ARG A 182 -34.90 -29.41 36.15
C ARG A 182 -35.27 -30.84 36.49
N PRO A 183 -34.69 -31.89 35.89
CA PRO A 183 -33.39 -32.35 36.37
C PRO A 183 -32.48 -33.03 35.33
N ARG A 184 -31.27 -33.14 35.67
CA ARG A 184 -30.10 -34.00 35.72
C ARG A 184 -29.09 -33.77 34.59
#